data_dbcc911f52b83eb9dd95e7f055c6f5d3
#
_entry.id   dbcc911f52b83eb9dd95e7f055c6f5d3
#
_cell.length_a   1.000
_cell.length_b   1.000
_cell.length_c   1.000
_cell.angle_alpha   90.00
_cell.angle_beta   90.00
_cell.angle_gamma   90.00
#
_symmetry.space_group_name_H-M   'P 1'
#
loop_
_entity.id
_entity.type
_entity.pdbx_description
1 polymer ?
#
loop_
_entity_poly.entity_id
_entity_poly.type
_entity_poly.pdbx_seq_one_letter_code
_entity_poly.pdbx_strand_id
1 'polypeptide(L)'
;VRSSAASDVYKRQILIGNGFDLAHGLPTSYADFIRGYNITLKLGLLEGEYERYDGLCSVNISDPEDRKAMERFRWMLQDNTFRFIRNLGEITPAEQYDHFVSDHLIYESKFFETINKAVESKKWVDIEGEYYSLLKKVFKDKSCKYGDPIQLNEELELIKGALTGYLKSVQKHYIKSELRNPDIEQIIHEPFNFRDVAVSAQKQFLEYIVNKWAEKNRIESTGEETKADESFAAIASNLVTNWENEGLKSKFIEEIKNGNGAVCDEFAYPESTLLLNFNYTKTADLYLPANSDIPVNHIHGELDNEQNPVIFGYGDELDEDYKTISNLNDNSYLTNIKSIRYLETDNYRQLLQFIDTGPYQIYIMGHSCGNSDRTLLNTLFEHKNCVSIKPYYYEWTDEEGGHSDNYIEIIQNISRNFNSMQLMRDRIVNKLYCRPLPQKPKVAAIE
;
A
#
# COMPACT_ATOMS: atom_id res chain seq x y z
N VAL A 1 -44.77 -7.28 7.88
CA VAL A 1 -43.59 -7.25 6.99
C VAL A 1 -42.83 -6.01 7.37
N ARG A 2 -41.81 -6.13 8.26
CA ARG A 2 -40.88 -5.05 8.51
C ARG A 2 -39.93 -4.99 7.30
N SER A 3 -40.09 -3.96 6.47
CA SER A 3 -39.02 -3.52 5.59
C SER A 3 -37.81 -3.24 6.44
N SER A 4 -36.77 -4.07 6.36
CA SER A 4 -35.45 -3.69 6.82
C SER A 4 -34.98 -2.58 5.87
N ALA A 5 -35.20 -1.33 6.24
CA ALA A 5 -34.39 -0.26 5.74
C ALA A 5 -32.95 -0.65 6.15
N ALA A 6 -32.16 -1.08 5.18
CA ALA A 6 -30.73 -1.09 5.35
C ALA A 6 -30.38 0.33 5.80
N SER A 7 -29.89 0.49 7.03
CA SER A 7 -29.45 1.80 7.49
C SER A 7 -28.39 2.26 6.51
N ASP A 8 -28.59 3.40 5.86
CA ASP A 8 -27.60 4.04 4.99
C ASP A 8 -26.44 4.53 5.87
N VAL A 9 -25.63 3.59 6.35
CA VAL A 9 -24.51 3.84 7.23
C VAL A 9 -23.32 4.19 6.38
N TYR A 10 -22.86 5.44 6.44
CA TYR A 10 -21.66 5.88 5.73
C TYR A 10 -20.39 5.40 6.45
N LYS A 11 -19.51 4.76 5.70
CA LYS A 11 -18.30 4.09 6.21
C LYS A 11 -17.04 4.61 5.53
N ARG A 12 -15.90 4.36 6.16
CA ARG A 12 -14.59 4.65 5.59
C ARG A 12 -13.77 3.40 5.45
N GLN A 13 -13.18 3.21 4.29
CA GLN A 13 -12.17 2.20 4.03
C GLN A 13 -10.84 2.87 3.75
N ILE A 14 -9.78 2.46 4.44
CA ILE A 14 -8.44 3.00 4.26
C ILE A 14 -7.57 1.92 3.66
N LEU A 15 -7.12 2.13 2.42
CA LEU A 15 -6.18 1.25 1.72
C LEU A 15 -4.77 1.65 2.14
N ILE A 16 -4.10 0.75 2.84
CA ILE A 16 -2.76 0.93 3.36
C ILE A 16 -1.79 0.08 2.54
N GLY A 17 -0.86 0.72 1.84
CA GLY A 17 0.20 0.04 1.10
C GLY A 17 1.59 0.46 1.57
N ASN A 18 2.65 -0.01 0.90
CA ASN A 18 4.03 0.17 1.34
C ASN A 18 4.44 1.64 1.54
N GLY A 19 3.87 2.57 0.76
CA GLY A 19 4.10 4.01 0.99
C GLY A 19 3.66 4.51 2.36
N PHE A 20 2.77 3.79 3.06
CA PHE A 20 2.40 4.09 4.44
C PHE A 20 3.54 3.76 5.41
N ASP A 21 4.18 2.62 5.25
CA ASP A 21 5.39 2.27 6.01
C ASP A 21 6.52 3.25 5.74
N LEU A 22 6.73 3.59 4.46
CA LEU A 22 7.74 4.58 4.06
C LEU A 22 7.44 5.97 4.65
N ALA A 23 6.17 6.36 4.78
CA ALA A 23 5.76 7.60 5.43
C ALA A 23 6.08 7.63 6.93
N HIS A 24 6.24 6.47 7.56
CA HIS A 24 6.76 6.32 8.92
C HIS A 24 8.27 6.25 8.97
N GLY A 25 8.97 6.41 7.84
CA GLY A 25 10.42 6.32 7.74
C GLY A 25 10.98 4.89 7.74
N LEU A 26 10.12 3.85 7.65
CA LEU A 26 10.55 2.46 7.67
C LEU A 26 11.19 2.05 6.35
N PRO A 27 12.30 1.29 6.36
CA PRO A 27 12.95 0.79 5.15
C PRO A 27 12.26 -0.49 4.66
N THR A 28 11.05 -0.38 4.09
CA THR A 28 10.23 -1.53 3.69
C THR A 28 10.03 -1.65 2.18
N SER A 29 10.69 -0.82 1.36
CA SER A 29 10.64 -0.99 -0.09
C SER A 29 11.37 -2.25 -0.53
N TYR A 30 11.01 -2.79 -1.70
CA TYR A 30 11.76 -3.89 -2.30
C TYR A 30 13.24 -3.53 -2.53
N ALA A 31 13.53 -2.28 -2.85
CA ALA A 31 14.91 -1.80 -2.97
C ALA A 31 15.65 -1.79 -1.61
N ASP A 32 14.96 -1.48 -0.50
CA ASP A 32 15.56 -1.57 0.84
C ASP A 32 15.83 -3.03 1.21
N PHE A 33 14.90 -3.95 0.89
CA PHE A 33 15.09 -5.38 1.07
C PHE A 33 16.34 -5.89 0.31
N ILE A 34 16.46 -5.58 -0.97
CA ILE A 34 17.60 -6.02 -1.80
C ILE A 34 18.92 -5.45 -1.26
N ARG A 35 18.93 -4.17 -0.88
CA ARG A 35 20.10 -3.56 -0.23
C ARG A 35 20.45 -4.24 1.09
N GLY A 36 19.45 -4.49 1.94
CA GLY A 36 19.62 -5.19 3.21
C GLY A 36 20.17 -6.61 3.02
N TYR A 37 19.64 -7.36 2.05
CA TYR A 37 20.16 -8.68 1.70
C TYR A 37 21.64 -8.63 1.31
N ASN A 38 22.01 -7.71 0.40
CA ASN A 38 23.41 -7.55 -0.06
C ASN A 38 24.33 -7.10 1.07
N ILE A 39 23.88 -6.21 1.96
CA ILE A 39 24.65 -5.80 3.14
C ILE A 39 24.89 -7.01 4.06
N THR A 40 23.85 -7.77 4.37
CA THR A 40 23.96 -8.95 5.24
C THR A 40 24.91 -10.00 4.66
N LEU A 41 24.88 -10.24 3.35
CA LEU A 41 25.80 -11.13 2.67
C LEU A 41 27.25 -10.63 2.82
N LYS A 42 27.50 -9.35 2.54
CA LYS A 42 28.83 -8.74 2.63
C LYS A 42 29.37 -8.76 4.07
N LEU A 43 28.55 -8.47 5.06
CA LEU A 43 28.94 -8.52 6.47
C LEU A 43 29.29 -9.94 6.90
N GLY A 44 28.50 -10.96 6.54
CA GLY A 44 28.80 -12.36 6.83
C GLY A 44 30.16 -12.79 6.26
N LEU A 45 30.53 -12.37 5.05
CA LEU A 45 31.83 -12.64 4.46
C LEU A 45 32.98 -11.97 5.27
N LEU A 46 32.77 -10.72 5.72
CA LEU A 46 33.75 -10.04 6.58
C LEU A 46 33.89 -10.73 7.95
N GLU A 47 32.86 -11.37 8.46
CA GLU A 47 32.86 -12.14 9.70
C GLU A 47 33.46 -13.55 9.54
N GLY A 48 33.70 -13.99 8.31
CA GLY A 48 34.34 -15.27 8.00
C GLY A 48 33.42 -16.35 7.46
N GLU A 49 32.20 -16.02 7.07
CA GLU A 49 31.29 -16.93 6.34
C GLU A 49 31.78 -17.07 4.89
N TYR A 50 32.92 -17.72 4.66
CA TYR A 50 33.53 -17.83 3.33
C TYR A 50 32.88 -18.83 2.40
N GLU A 51 31.90 -19.59 2.91
CA GLU A 51 31.07 -20.49 2.12
C GLU A 51 29.60 -20.25 2.49
N ARG A 52 28.81 -19.83 1.52
CA ARG A 52 27.39 -19.54 1.68
C ARG A 52 26.61 -20.05 0.47
N TYR A 53 25.46 -20.65 0.75
CA TYR A 53 24.45 -21.03 -0.24
C TYR A 53 23.07 -20.89 0.40
N ASP A 54 22.18 -20.13 -0.20
CA ASP A 54 20.80 -19.94 0.30
C ASP A 54 19.70 -20.12 -0.79
N GLY A 55 20.12 -20.64 -1.95
CA GLY A 55 19.22 -20.84 -3.10
C GLY A 55 19.01 -19.58 -3.95
N LEU A 56 19.27 -18.39 -3.42
CA LEU A 56 19.25 -17.13 -4.18
C LEU A 56 20.63 -16.82 -4.74
N CYS A 57 21.63 -16.93 -3.88
CA CYS A 57 23.04 -16.71 -4.21
C CYS A 57 23.94 -17.77 -3.56
N SER A 58 25.14 -17.93 -4.14
CA SER A 58 26.25 -18.64 -3.49
C SER A 58 27.52 -17.84 -3.56
N VAL A 59 28.36 -18.03 -2.55
CA VAL A 59 29.74 -17.52 -2.49
C VAL A 59 30.62 -18.63 -1.95
N ASN A 60 31.78 -18.85 -2.58
CA ASN A 60 32.77 -19.78 -2.09
C ASN A 60 34.19 -19.16 -2.22
N ILE A 61 34.78 -18.77 -1.08
CA ILE A 61 36.12 -18.20 -0.98
C ILE A 61 37.02 -19.29 -0.40
N SER A 62 37.40 -20.25 -1.24
CA SER A 62 38.28 -21.38 -0.85
C SER A 62 39.77 -21.12 -1.11
N ASP A 63 40.09 -20.23 -2.06
CA ASP A 63 41.47 -19.90 -2.41
C ASP A 63 42.20 -19.20 -1.24
N PRO A 64 43.42 -19.64 -0.88
CA PRO A 64 44.17 -19.01 0.20
C PRO A 64 44.54 -17.54 -0.02
N GLU A 65 44.75 -17.09 -1.25
CA GLU A 65 45.03 -15.68 -1.56
C GLU A 65 43.77 -14.82 -1.42
N ASP A 66 42.62 -15.33 -1.82
CA ASP A 66 41.33 -14.65 -1.63
C ASP A 66 40.97 -14.53 -0.14
N ARG A 67 41.27 -15.54 0.67
CA ARG A 67 41.13 -15.47 2.14
C ARG A 67 42.04 -14.41 2.76
N LYS A 68 43.26 -14.27 2.30
CA LYS A 68 44.17 -13.19 2.73
C LYS A 68 43.62 -11.82 2.30
N ALA A 69 43.02 -11.72 1.10
CA ALA A 69 42.37 -10.50 0.66
C ALA A 69 41.20 -10.14 1.60
N MET A 70 40.36 -11.12 2.00
CA MET A 70 39.27 -10.92 2.96
C MET A 70 39.77 -10.44 4.33
N GLU A 71 40.86 -11.00 4.86
CA GLU A 71 41.44 -10.52 6.11
C GLU A 71 41.92 -9.05 6.02
N ARG A 72 42.49 -8.68 4.87
CA ARG A 72 42.91 -7.30 4.58
C ARG A 72 41.67 -6.36 4.49
N PHE A 73 40.59 -6.75 3.79
CA PHE A 73 39.38 -5.98 3.73
C PHE A 73 38.75 -5.81 5.12
N ARG A 74 38.67 -6.88 5.92
CA ARG A 74 38.20 -6.83 7.31
C ARG A 74 38.94 -5.75 8.10
N TRP A 75 40.29 -5.75 8.05
CA TRP A 75 41.11 -4.75 8.73
C TRP A 75 40.87 -3.33 8.22
N MET A 76 40.86 -3.12 6.90
CA MET A 76 40.66 -1.79 6.30
C MET A 76 39.24 -1.21 6.52
N LEU A 77 38.21 -2.06 6.61
CA LEU A 77 36.83 -1.62 6.74
C LEU A 77 36.36 -1.49 8.19
N GLN A 78 37.08 -2.05 9.15
CA GLN A 78 36.86 -1.82 10.59
C GLN A 78 37.18 -0.39 11.02
N ASP A 79 38.16 0.25 10.40
CA ASP A 79 38.47 1.65 10.66
C ASP A 79 37.77 2.56 9.65
N ASN A 80 36.78 3.32 10.12
CA ASN A 80 36.03 4.28 9.31
C ASN A 80 36.93 5.30 8.60
N THR A 81 38.14 5.56 9.12
CA THR A 81 39.14 6.47 8.53
C THR A 81 39.65 5.91 7.20
N PHE A 82 39.86 4.59 7.09
CA PHE A 82 40.37 3.96 5.87
C PHE A 82 39.27 3.61 4.86
N ARG A 83 38.02 3.43 5.30
CA ARG A 83 36.91 2.95 4.48
C ARG A 83 36.66 3.81 3.23
N PHE A 84 36.86 5.12 3.33
CA PHE A 84 36.57 6.12 2.29
C PHE A 84 37.78 6.90 1.79
N ILE A 85 39.00 6.56 2.19
CA ILE A 85 40.22 7.22 1.68
C ILE A 85 40.41 6.84 0.21
N ARG A 86 40.38 7.84 -0.67
CA ARG A 86 40.79 7.72 -2.07
C ARG A 86 42.23 8.22 -2.20
N ASN A 87 43.15 7.36 -2.68
CA ASN A 87 44.39 7.84 -3.29
C ASN A 87 44.01 8.43 -4.67
N LEU A 88 44.77 9.45 -5.12
CA LEU A 88 44.54 10.12 -6.40
C LEU A 88 44.41 9.10 -7.56
N GLY A 89 43.20 8.90 -8.08
CA GLY A 89 42.92 8.00 -9.20
C GLY A 89 42.56 6.56 -8.83
N GLU A 90 42.51 6.18 -7.54
CA GLU A 90 42.16 4.85 -7.08
C GLU A 90 40.75 4.80 -6.51
N ILE A 91 40.11 3.62 -6.56
CA ILE A 91 38.82 3.34 -5.92
C ILE A 91 39.01 3.15 -4.41
N THR A 92 38.01 3.44 -3.61
CA THR A 92 38.06 3.28 -2.14
C THR A 92 38.19 1.81 -1.73
N PRO A 93 38.67 1.48 -0.53
CA PRO A 93 38.66 0.11 -0.01
C PRO A 93 37.27 -0.52 0.01
N ALA A 94 36.20 0.26 0.23
CA ALA A 94 34.84 -0.22 0.17
C ALA A 94 34.45 -0.61 -1.27
N GLU A 95 34.78 0.19 -2.26
CA GLU A 95 34.56 -0.12 -3.69
C GLU A 95 35.39 -1.33 -4.13
N GLN A 96 36.63 -1.46 -3.66
CA GLN A 96 37.48 -2.65 -3.92
C GLN A 96 36.86 -3.92 -3.35
N TYR A 97 36.31 -3.84 -2.14
CA TYR A 97 35.60 -4.95 -1.51
C TYR A 97 34.29 -5.31 -2.29
N ASP A 98 33.55 -4.31 -2.72
CA ASP A 98 32.36 -4.54 -3.53
C ASP A 98 32.67 -5.26 -4.85
N HIS A 99 33.76 -4.88 -5.53
CA HIS A 99 34.24 -5.59 -6.71
C HIS A 99 34.68 -7.03 -6.40
N PHE A 100 35.46 -7.22 -5.34
CA PHE A 100 35.88 -8.54 -4.90
C PHE A 100 34.67 -9.46 -4.64
N VAL A 101 33.65 -8.98 -3.90
CA VAL A 101 32.47 -9.77 -3.64
C VAL A 101 31.71 -10.07 -4.94
N SER A 102 31.60 -9.11 -5.85
CA SER A 102 30.93 -9.30 -7.14
C SER A 102 31.61 -10.37 -8.00
N ASP A 103 32.95 -10.49 -7.94
CA ASP A 103 33.69 -11.50 -8.70
C ASP A 103 33.51 -12.93 -8.15
N HIS A 104 33.12 -13.05 -6.86
CA HIS A 104 32.89 -14.35 -6.19
C HIS A 104 31.43 -14.70 -6.00
N LEU A 105 30.49 -13.77 -6.28
CA LEU A 105 29.07 -13.96 -6.12
C LEU A 105 28.48 -14.67 -7.33
N ILE A 106 27.81 -15.79 -7.09
CA ILE A 106 27.06 -16.53 -8.11
C ILE A 106 25.57 -16.39 -7.79
N TYR A 107 24.79 -15.88 -8.72
CA TYR A 107 23.34 -15.91 -8.61
C TYR A 107 22.81 -17.29 -9.00
N GLU A 108 22.28 -18.01 -8.02
CA GLU A 108 21.61 -19.30 -8.21
C GLU A 108 20.22 -19.09 -8.82
N SER A 109 19.49 -18.08 -8.33
CA SER A 109 18.20 -17.63 -8.89
C SER A 109 18.42 -16.56 -9.96
N LYS A 110 17.99 -16.86 -11.19
CA LYS A 110 18.02 -15.91 -12.30
C LYS A 110 16.98 -14.81 -12.16
N PHE A 111 15.89 -15.11 -11.48
CA PHE A 111 14.88 -14.11 -11.14
C PHE A 111 15.45 -13.13 -10.12
N PHE A 112 16.13 -13.61 -9.09
CA PHE A 112 16.76 -12.73 -8.10
C PHE A 112 17.89 -11.87 -8.71
N GLU A 113 18.69 -12.42 -9.63
CA GLU A 113 19.67 -11.65 -10.43
C GLU A 113 19.00 -10.49 -11.19
N THR A 114 17.87 -10.77 -11.83
CA THR A 114 17.12 -9.76 -12.58
C THR A 114 16.62 -8.63 -11.67
N ILE A 115 16.11 -8.97 -10.48
CA ILE A 115 15.66 -8.01 -9.46
C ILE A 115 16.83 -7.14 -8.99
N ASN A 116 17.97 -7.74 -8.65
CA ASN A 116 19.17 -6.99 -8.22
C ASN A 116 19.60 -5.98 -9.27
N LYS A 117 19.72 -6.39 -10.54
CA LYS A 117 20.08 -5.50 -11.65
C LYS A 117 19.08 -4.36 -11.84
N ALA A 118 17.79 -4.62 -11.64
CA ALA A 118 16.76 -3.59 -11.70
C ALA A 118 16.93 -2.55 -10.58
N VAL A 119 17.21 -2.98 -9.36
CA VAL A 119 17.48 -2.07 -8.23
C VAL A 119 18.75 -1.26 -8.45
N GLU A 120 19.81 -1.86 -8.96
CA GLU A 120 21.06 -1.15 -9.25
C GLU A 120 20.87 -0.05 -10.30
N SER A 121 20.17 -0.35 -11.40
CA SER A 121 20.03 0.54 -12.54
C SER A 121 18.91 1.57 -12.37
N LYS A 122 17.75 1.16 -11.87
CA LYS A 122 16.53 1.98 -11.80
C LYS A 122 16.22 2.51 -10.39
N LYS A 123 16.93 2.01 -9.35
CA LYS A 123 16.67 2.27 -7.93
C LYS A 123 15.28 1.82 -7.43
N TRP A 124 14.56 1.09 -8.25
CA TRP A 124 13.21 0.60 -7.99
C TRP A 124 12.98 -0.74 -8.70
N VAL A 125 12.11 -1.57 -8.13
CA VAL A 125 11.65 -2.83 -8.73
C VAL A 125 10.23 -3.16 -8.24
N ASP A 126 9.44 -3.76 -9.12
CA ASP A 126 8.17 -4.44 -8.80
C ASP A 126 8.39 -5.95 -8.96
N ILE A 127 8.67 -6.63 -7.86
CA ILE A 127 8.98 -8.08 -7.87
C ILE A 127 7.78 -8.88 -8.37
N GLU A 128 6.57 -8.53 -7.96
CA GLU A 128 5.35 -9.24 -8.34
C GLU A 128 5.02 -9.06 -9.84
N GLY A 129 5.20 -7.83 -10.34
CA GLY A 129 5.04 -7.54 -11.77
C GLY A 129 6.09 -8.22 -12.64
N GLU A 130 7.35 -8.26 -12.19
CA GLU A 130 8.42 -8.99 -12.89
C GLU A 130 8.17 -10.52 -12.90
N TYR A 131 7.72 -11.08 -11.77
CA TYR A 131 7.30 -12.49 -11.71
C TYR A 131 6.24 -12.79 -12.76
N TYR A 132 5.17 -12.00 -12.83
CA TYR A 132 4.09 -12.24 -13.80
C TYR A 132 4.56 -12.05 -15.25
N SER A 133 5.45 -11.08 -15.48
CA SER A 133 6.07 -10.87 -16.80
C SER A 133 6.89 -12.09 -17.23
N LEU A 134 7.63 -12.71 -16.32
CA LEU A 134 8.37 -13.93 -16.57
C LEU A 134 7.44 -15.13 -16.78
N LEU A 135 6.38 -15.27 -15.97
CA LEU A 135 5.37 -16.32 -16.12
C LEU A 135 4.71 -16.28 -17.51
N LYS A 136 4.39 -15.09 -18.01
CA LYS A 136 3.88 -14.89 -19.37
C LYS A 136 4.91 -15.27 -20.45
N LYS A 137 6.20 -15.00 -20.21
CA LYS A 137 7.27 -15.42 -21.14
C LYS A 137 7.40 -16.95 -21.19
N VAL A 138 7.38 -17.62 -20.04
CA VAL A 138 7.39 -19.10 -19.97
C VAL A 138 6.22 -19.69 -20.76
N PHE A 139 5.04 -19.08 -20.65
CA PHE A 139 3.86 -19.49 -21.40
C PHE A 139 4.01 -19.28 -22.91
N LYS A 140 4.51 -18.11 -23.35
CA LYS A 140 4.55 -17.71 -24.77
C LYS A 140 5.75 -18.27 -25.52
N ASP A 141 6.86 -18.52 -24.84
CA ASP A 141 8.14 -18.90 -25.43
C ASP A 141 8.73 -20.13 -24.71
N LYS A 142 8.55 -21.31 -25.32
CA LYS A 142 9.11 -22.57 -24.81
C LYS A 142 10.65 -22.61 -24.79
N SER A 143 11.33 -21.65 -25.44
CA SER A 143 12.78 -21.48 -25.37
C SER A 143 13.20 -20.55 -24.22
N CYS A 144 12.24 -20.08 -23.44
CA CYS A 144 12.50 -19.23 -22.28
C CYS A 144 13.48 -19.93 -21.31
N LYS A 145 14.30 -19.11 -20.66
CA LYS A 145 15.32 -19.52 -19.70
C LYS A 145 14.77 -20.36 -18.52
N TYR A 146 13.50 -20.15 -18.19
CA TYR A 146 12.70 -21.01 -17.32
C TYR A 146 11.95 -21.98 -18.21
N GLY A 147 12.28 -23.26 -18.19
CA GLY A 147 11.64 -24.27 -19.03
C GLY A 147 10.16 -24.54 -18.68
N ASP A 148 9.80 -24.29 -17.43
CA ASP A 148 8.46 -24.42 -16.89
C ASP A 148 8.21 -23.42 -15.73
N PRO A 149 6.95 -23.23 -15.29
CA PRO A 149 6.63 -22.30 -14.20
C PRO A 149 7.04 -22.81 -12.82
N ILE A 150 7.38 -24.08 -12.64
CA ILE A 150 7.68 -24.69 -11.33
C ILE A 150 8.96 -24.06 -10.77
N GLN A 151 10.03 -24.02 -11.56
CA GLN A 151 11.29 -23.38 -11.16
C GLN A 151 11.07 -21.90 -10.79
N LEU A 152 10.29 -21.16 -11.60
CA LEU A 152 10.00 -19.76 -11.31
C LEU A 152 9.22 -19.58 -10.00
N ASN A 153 8.29 -20.50 -9.70
CA ASN A 153 7.54 -20.51 -8.45
C ASN A 153 8.47 -20.81 -7.25
N GLU A 154 9.39 -21.76 -7.38
CA GLU A 154 10.38 -22.08 -6.34
C GLU A 154 11.28 -20.88 -6.05
N GLU A 155 11.78 -20.19 -7.07
CA GLU A 155 12.58 -18.98 -6.91
C GLU A 155 11.78 -17.85 -6.25
N LEU A 156 10.49 -17.69 -6.58
CA LEU A 156 9.60 -16.72 -5.92
C LEU A 156 9.42 -17.03 -4.44
N GLU A 157 9.25 -18.30 -4.06
CA GLU A 157 9.12 -18.72 -2.66
C GLU A 157 10.40 -18.45 -1.86
N LEU A 158 11.59 -18.66 -2.45
CA LEU A 158 12.87 -18.29 -1.82
C LEU A 158 12.95 -16.78 -1.59
N ILE A 159 12.58 -15.96 -2.59
CA ILE A 159 12.55 -14.49 -2.48
C ILE A 159 11.55 -14.07 -1.40
N LYS A 160 10.35 -14.67 -1.36
CA LYS A 160 9.34 -14.41 -0.32
C LYS A 160 9.89 -14.73 1.07
N GLY A 161 10.60 -15.85 1.23
CA GLY A 161 11.24 -16.23 2.49
C GLY A 161 12.27 -15.21 2.95
N ALA A 162 13.14 -14.75 2.06
CA ALA A 162 14.15 -13.74 2.34
C ALA A 162 13.50 -12.37 2.67
N LEU A 163 12.50 -11.94 1.89
CA LEU A 163 11.76 -10.71 2.12
C LEU A 163 11.04 -10.72 3.48
N THR A 164 10.33 -11.79 3.81
CA THR A 164 9.63 -11.90 5.11
C THR A 164 10.61 -11.90 6.26
N GLY A 165 11.76 -12.56 6.14
CA GLY A 165 12.84 -12.50 7.13
C GLY A 165 13.36 -11.09 7.36
N TYR A 166 13.60 -10.34 6.30
CA TYR A 166 13.99 -8.94 6.35
C TYR A 166 12.94 -8.06 7.03
N LEU A 167 11.68 -8.16 6.60
CA LEU A 167 10.58 -7.36 7.16
C LEU A 167 10.30 -7.69 8.63
N LYS A 168 10.47 -8.95 9.08
CA LYS A 168 10.42 -9.32 10.49
C LYS A 168 11.47 -8.57 11.32
N SER A 169 12.69 -8.46 10.78
CA SER A 169 13.74 -7.68 11.44
C SER A 169 13.36 -6.19 11.53
N VAL A 170 12.88 -5.59 10.45
CA VAL A 170 12.40 -4.20 10.43
C VAL A 170 11.27 -4.02 11.46
N GLN A 171 10.26 -4.88 11.45
CA GLN A 171 9.12 -4.82 12.39
C GLN A 171 9.59 -4.88 13.84
N LYS A 172 10.44 -5.83 14.17
CA LYS A 172 10.96 -6.03 15.54
C LYS A 172 11.73 -4.82 16.06
N HIS A 173 12.53 -4.17 15.19
CA HIS A 173 13.41 -3.08 15.61
C HIS A 173 12.71 -1.72 15.64
N TYR A 174 11.83 -1.44 14.69
CA TYR A 174 11.32 -0.09 14.45
C TYR A 174 9.83 0.10 14.77
N ILE A 175 8.97 -0.93 14.66
CA ILE A 175 7.53 -0.75 14.88
C ILE A 175 7.25 -0.78 16.38
N LYS A 176 7.13 0.42 16.95
CA LYS A 176 6.81 0.68 18.37
C LYS A 176 5.78 1.81 18.44
N SER A 177 5.15 1.99 19.61
CA SER A 177 4.11 3.00 19.84
C SER A 177 4.53 4.43 19.43
N GLU A 178 5.80 4.77 19.62
CA GLU A 178 6.37 6.10 19.30
C GLU A 178 6.43 6.37 17.79
N LEU A 179 6.28 5.32 16.98
CA LEU A 179 6.23 5.44 15.53
C LEU A 179 4.91 6.06 15.04
N ARG A 180 3.85 6.02 15.83
CA ARG A 180 2.55 6.62 15.51
C ARG A 180 2.70 8.09 15.11
N ASN A 181 2.01 8.48 14.03
CA ASN A 181 2.00 9.86 13.53
C ASN A 181 0.64 10.51 13.83
N PRO A 182 0.59 11.55 14.69
CA PRO A 182 -0.67 12.21 15.06
C PRO A 182 -1.43 12.82 13.88
N ASP A 183 -0.72 13.31 12.87
CA ASP A 183 -1.36 13.91 11.69
C ASP A 183 -2.06 12.84 10.84
N ILE A 184 -1.46 11.65 10.70
CA ILE A 184 -2.10 10.52 10.04
C ILE A 184 -3.32 10.06 10.85
N GLU A 185 -3.21 10.00 12.16
CA GLU A 185 -4.34 9.67 13.03
C GLU A 185 -5.51 10.64 12.86
N GLN A 186 -5.24 11.93 12.81
CA GLN A 186 -6.26 12.94 12.54
C GLN A 186 -6.96 12.70 11.19
N ILE A 187 -6.21 12.32 10.15
CA ILE A 187 -6.77 12.01 8.84
C ILE A 187 -7.69 10.78 8.90
N ILE A 188 -7.29 9.73 9.62
CA ILE A 188 -8.08 8.52 9.77
C ILE A 188 -9.46 8.82 10.36
N HIS A 189 -9.51 9.77 11.29
CA HIS A 189 -10.71 10.13 12.06
C HIS A 189 -11.42 11.41 11.60
N GLU A 190 -10.99 12.04 10.48
CA GLU A 190 -11.66 13.26 9.99
C GLU A 190 -13.10 12.98 9.51
N PRO A 191 -14.02 13.95 9.58
CA PRO A 191 -15.36 13.81 9.02
C PRO A 191 -15.33 13.71 7.49
N PHE A 192 -16.42 13.23 6.89
CA PHE A 192 -16.61 13.29 5.44
C PHE A 192 -16.70 14.76 4.99
N ASN A 193 -16.04 15.08 3.88
CA ASN A 193 -16.23 16.35 3.22
C ASN A 193 -17.22 16.17 2.07
N PHE A 194 -18.27 16.99 2.03
CA PHE A 194 -19.27 16.93 0.95
C PHE A 194 -18.64 17.05 -0.45
N ARG A 195 -17.58 17.84 -0.59
CA ARG A 195 -16.88 18.03 -1.88
C ARG A 195 -16.17 16.77 -2.38
N ASP A 196 -15.86 15.85 -1.48
CA ASP A 196 -15.19 14.59 -1.79
C ASP A 196 -16.18 13.54 -2.31
N VAL A 197 -17.49 13.74 -2.04
CA VAL A 197 -18.52 12.79 -2.44
C VAL A 197 -18.82 12.92 -3.92
N ALA A 198 -18.87 11.79 -4.64
CA ALA A 198 -19.23 11.71 -6.04
C ALA A 198 -20.57 12.42 -6.31
N VAL A 199 -20.65 13.17 -7.41
CA VAL A 199 -21.84 13.96 -7.75
C VAL A 199 -23.10 13.08 -7.79
N SER A 200 -22.97 11.86 -8.29
CA SER A 200 -24.06 10.87 -8.34
C SER A 200 -24.58 10.45 -6.95
N ALA A 201 -23.75 10.58 -5.89
CA ALA A 201 -24.05 10.16 -4.51
C ALA A 201 -24.38 11.33 -3.57
N GLN A 202 -24.18 12.58 -3.99
CA GLN A 202 -24.35 13.76 -3.13
C GLN A 202 -25.74 13.88 -2.52
N LYS A 203 -26.78 13.59 -3.30
CA LYS A 203 -28.16 13.65 -2.79
C LYS A 203 -28.36 12.65 -1.65
N GLN A 204 -27.97 11.40 -1.84
CA GLN A 204 -28.08 10.35 -0.82
C GLN A 204 -27.28 10.70 0.43
N PHE A 205 -26.09 11.28 0.27
CA PHE A 205 -25.28 11.74 1.40
C PHE A 205 -25.98 12.84 2.21
N LEU A 206 -26.59 13.81 1.55
CA LEU A 206 -27.37 14.85 2.24
C LEU A 206 -28.58 14.28 2.96
N GLU A 207 -29.32 13.36 2.34
CA GLU A 207 -30.45 12.68 2.98
C GLU A 207 -30.00 11.95 4.25
N TYR A 208 -28.85 11.29 4.22
CA TYR A 208 -28.26 10.65 5.38
C TYR A 208 -27.95 11.66 6.51
N ILE A 209 -27.28 12.78 6.20
CA ILE A 209 -26.95 13.83 7.18
C ILE A 209 -28.22 14.41 7.80
N VAL A 210 -29.24 14.73 6.98
CA VAL A 210 -30.53 15.27 7.44
C VAL A 210 -31.26 14.27 8.35
N ASN A 211 -31.26 13.00 7.99
CA ASN A 211 -31.89 11.95 8.80
C ASN A 211 -31.19 11.79 10.17
N LYS A 212 -29.87 11.79 10.20
CA LYS A 212 -29.11 11.75 11.46
C LYS A 212 -29.39 12.97 12.33
N TRP A 213 -29.42 14.14 11.74
CA TRP A 213 -29.77 15.35 12.44
C TRP A 213 -31.20 15.27 13.03
N ALA A 214 -32.18 14.84 12.24
CA ALA A 214 -33.56 14.71 12.68
C ALA A 214 -33.71 13.67 13.81
N GLU A 215 -32.97 12.55 13.76
CA GLU A 215 -32.97 11.54 14.80
C GLU A 215 -32.40 12.07 16.12
N LYS A 216 -31.25 12.79 16.08
CA LYS A 216 -30.64 13.41 17.25
C LYS A 216 -31.61 14.41 17.90
N ASN A 217 -32.18 15.31 17.12
CA ASN A 217 -33.10 16.32 17.67
C ASN A 217 -34.42 15.73 18.21
N ARG A 218 -34.87 14.59 17.68
CA ARG A 218 -36.02 13.86 18.24
C ARG A 218 -35.69 13.25 19.61
N ILE A 219 -34.47 12.83 19.84
CA ILE A 219 -34.01 12.28 21.14
C ILE A 219 -33.75 13.40 22.13
N GLU A 220 -33.21 14.54 21.70
CA GLU A 220 -32.87 15.70 22.54
C GLU A 220 -34.05 16.64 22.82
N SER A 221 -35.16 16.53 22.09
CA SER A 221 -36.36 17.37 22.30
C SER A 221 -37.05 17.23 23.68
N THR A 222 -36.36 16.57 24.61
CA THR A 222 -36.67 16.60 26.05
C THR A 222 -35.85 17.63 26.85
N GLY A 223 -34.99 18.45 26.22
CA GLY A 223 -34.16 19.48 26.87
C GLY A 223 -33.67 20.54 25.90
N GLU A 224 -33.76 21.79 26.30
CA GLU A 224 -33.42 23.09 25.69
C GLU A 224 -32.87 23.15 24.24
N GLU A 225 -33.64 23.80 23.33
CA GLU A 225 -33.35 24.08 21.92
C GLU A 225 -32.18 25.08 21.72
N THR A 226 -31.21 24.73 20.86
CA THR A 226 -30.22 25.68 20.33
C THR A 226 -30.60 26.11 18.90
N LYS A 227 -30.94 27.40 18.73
CA LYS A 227 -31.43 28.03 17.49
C LYS A 227 -30.48 28.00 16.28
N ALA A 228 -29.22 27.61 16.43
CA ALA A 228 -28.23 27.57 15.35
C ALA A 228 -28.41 26.38 14.42
N ASP A 229 -28.90 25.26 14.93
CA ASP A 229 -29.04 23.99 14.18
C ASP A 229 -30.25 23.97 13.25
N GLU A 230 -31.32 24.76 13.55
CA GLU A 230 -32.54 24.79 12.74
C GLU A 230 -32.33 25.37 11.33
N SER A 231 -31.41 26.34 11.17
CA SER A 231 -31.21 26.99 9.86
C SER A 231 -30.55 26.08 8.86
N PHE A 232 -29.54 25.31 9.28
CA PHE A 232 -28.84 24.37 8.40
C PHE A 232 -29.72 23.19 8.00
N ALA A 233 -30.44 22.60 8.94
CA ALA A 233 -31.36 21.51 8.69
C ALA A 233 -32.50 21.92 7.76
N ALA A 234 -33.01 23.13 7.90
CA ALA A 234 -34.02 23.66 6.99
C ALA A 234 -33.48 23.82 5.55
N ILE A 235 -32.23 24.30 5.41
CA ILE A 235 -31.58 24.43 4.10
C ILE A 235 -31.30 23.06 3.49
N ALA A 236 -30.78 22.12 4.25
CA ALA A 236 -30.44 20.77 3.79
C ALA A 236 -31.72 20.00 3.43
N SER A 237 -32.79 20.08 4.23
CA SER A 237 -34.06 19.44 3.95
C SER A 237 -34.73 20.04 2.69
N ASN A 238 -34.65 21.35 2.51
CA ASN A 238 -35.15 22.03 1.33
C ASN A 238 -34.36 21.62 0.07
N LEU A 239 -33.03 21.50 0.17
CA LEU A 239 -32.17 21.04 -0.90
C LEU A 239 -32.49 19.59 -1.31
N VAL A 240 -32.66 18.68 -0.34
CA VAL A 240 -33.03 17.30 -0.63
C VAL A 240 -34.37 17.22 -1.37
N THR A 241 -35.37 17.99 -0.91
CA THR A 241 -36.69 18.03 -1.54
C THR A 241 -36.67 18.62 -2.96
N ASN A 242 -35.80 19.61 -3.19
CA ASN A 242 -35.67 20.34 -4.47
C ASN A 242 -34.32 20.11 -5.13
N TRP A 243 -33.84 18.86 -5.16
CA TRP A 243 -32.50 18.52 -5.63
C TRP A 243 -32.16 19.01 -7.04
N GLU A 244 -33.18 19.10 -7.91
CA GLU A 244 -33.01 19.57 -9.29
C GLU A 244 -32.76 21.09 -9.37
N ASN A 245 -32.90 21.83 -8.26
CA ASN A 245 -32.74 23.28 -8.24
C ASN A 245 -31.26 23.65 -8.08
N GLU A 246 -30.60 23.99 -9.21
CA GLU A 246 -29.19 24.36 -9.24
C GLU A 246 -28.85 25.61 -8.40
N GLY A 247 -29.81 26.54 -8.24
CA GLY A 247 -29.63 27.71 -7.38
C GLY A 247 -29.51 27.34 -5.90
N LEU A 248 -30.31 26.38 -5.44
CA LEU A 248 -30.21 25.87 -4.07
C LEU A 248 -28.92 25.08 -3.83
N LYS A 249 -28.50 24.25 -4.80
CA LYS A 249 -27.22 23.54 -4.73
C LYS A 249 -26.05 24.52 -4.61
N SER A 250 -26.02 25.53 -5.47
CA SER A 250 -24.95 26.55 -5.46
C SER A 250 -24.89 27.29 -4.14
N LYS A 251 -26.05 27.69 -3.60
CA LYS A 251 -26.13 28.36 -2.29
C LYS A 251 -25.65 27.47 -1.15
N PHE A 252 -26.04 26.20 -1.13
CA PHE A 252 -25.60 25.24 -0.12
C PHE A 252 -24.10 24.99 -0.17
N ILE A 253 -23.53 24.84 -1.38
CA ILE A 253 -22.08 24.69 -1.58
C ILE A 253 -21.34 25.91 -1.10
N GLU A 254 -21.87 27.10 -1.33
CA GLU A 254 -21.26 28.36 -0.88
C GLU A 254 -21.26 28.50 0.66
N GLU A 255 -22.33 28.09 1.31
CA GLU A 255 -22.40 28.05 2.78
C GLU A 255 -21.41 27.04 3.39
N ILE A 256 -21.27 25.86 2.78
CA ILE A 256 -20.23 24.88 3.19
C ILE A 256 -18.81 25.49 3.00
N LYS A 257 -18.57 26.19 1.88
CA LYS A 257 -17.28 26.87 1.64
C LYS A 257 -16.98 27.95 2.66
N ASN A 258 -17.98 28.65 3.15
CA ASN A 258 -17.84 29.75 4.10
C ASN A 258 -17.70 29.31 5.57
N GLY A 259 -17.52 28.02 5.82
CA GLY A 259 -17.28 27.47 7.16
C GLY A 259 -18.55 27.13 7.96
N ASN A 260 -19.75 27.35 7.37
CA ASN A 260 -21.00 26.89 7.98
C ASN A 260 -21.17 25.35 7.88
N GLY A 261 -20.20 24.68 7.26
CA GLY A 261 -20.10 23.21 7.23
C GLY A 261 -19.75 22.58 8.58
N ALA A 262 -19.26 23.33 9.54
CA ALA A 262 -18.94 22.82 10.87
C ALA A 262 -20.14 22.19 11.60
N VAL A 263 -21.35 22.66 11.31
CA VAL A 263 -22.59 22.06 11.84
C VAL A 263 -22.87 20.68 11.24
N CYS A 264 -22.32 20.38 10.05
CA CYS A 264 -22.41 19.07 9.42
C CYS A 264 -21.34 18.10 9.90
N ASP A 265 -20.19 18.58 10.36
CA ASP A 265 -19.05 17.74 10.69
C ASP A 265 -19.41 16.73 11.77
N GLU A 266 -20.22 17.11 12.74
CA GLU A 266 -20.70 16.22 13.80
C GLU A 266 -21.46 14.98 13.24
N PHE A 267 -22.22 15.15 12.17
CA PHE A 267 -23.02 14.07 11.55
C PHE A 267 -22.29 13.37 10.39
N ALA A 268 -21.15 13.92 9.98
CA ALA A 268 -20.38 13.46 8.84
C ALA A 268 -19.26 12.48 9.20
N TYR A 269 -19.14 12.06 10.47
CA TYR A 269 -18.17 11.04 10.84
C TYR A 269 -18.58 9.66 10.33
N PRO A 270 -17.62 8.84 9.86
CA PRO A 270 -17.93 7.48 9.48
C PRO A 270 -18.41 6.67 10.68
N GLU A 271 -19.49 5.90 10.52
CA GLU A 271 -19.99 5.02 11.58
C GLU A 271 -19.12 3.79 11.79
N SER A 272 -18.40 3.40 10.75
CA SER A 272 -17.34 2.40 10.88
C SER A 272 -16.19 2.69 9.91
N THR A 273 -14.98 2.34 10.35
CA THR A 273 -13.76 2.47 9.55
C THR A 273 -13.11 1.09 9.46
N LEU A 274 -12.69 0.69 8.27
CA LEU A 274 -11.90 -0.51 8.02
C LEU A 274 -10.51 -0.12 7.54
N LEU A 275 -9.46 -0.58 8.22
CA LEU A 275 -8.09 -0.49 7.73
C LEU A 275 -7.81 -1.73 6.87
N LEU A 276 -7.79 -1.57 5.55
CA LEU A 276 -7.42 -2.63 4.60
C LEU A 276 -5.93 -2.55 4.34
N ASN A 277 -5.19 -3.44 4.98
CA ASN A 277 -3.73 -3.45 4.96
C ASN A 277 -3.19 -4.43 3.92
N PHE A 278 -2.47 -3.90 2.94
CA PHE A 278 -1.75 -4.66 1.91
C PHE A 278 -0.29 -4.94 2.31
N ASN A 279 0.20 -4.31 3.40
CA ASN A 279 1.53 -4.57 3.94
C ASN A 279 1.50 -5.82 4.82
N TYR A 280 2.63 -6.51 4.89
CA TYR A 280 2.81 -7.65 5.80
C TYR A 280 3.11 -7.21 7.24
N THR A 281 3.56 -5.95 7.40
CA THR A 281 3.92 -5.32 8.67
C THR A 281 2.68 -4.86 9.45
N LYS A 282 2.85 -4.69 10.78
CA LYS A 282 1.80 -4.23 11.70
C LYS A 282 1.81 -2.72 11.94
N THR A 283 2.32 -1.93 11.00
CA THR A 283 2.33 -0.46 11.13
C THR A 283 0.91 0.12 11.23
N ALA A 284 -0.05 -0.45 10.49
CA ALA A 284 -1.46 -0.07 10.56
C ALA A 284 -2.07 -0.25 11.95
N ASP A 285 -1.64 -1.30 12.69
CA ASP A 285 -2.17 -1.62 14.01
C ASP A 285 -1.85 -0.55 15.06
N LEU A 286 -0.83 0.29 14.80
CA LEU A 286 -0.51 1.45 15.67
C LEU A 286 -1.65 2.46 15.77
N TYR A 287 -2.58 2.46 14.82
CA TYR A 287 -3.71 3.39 14.75
C TYR A 287 -5.01 2.84 15.32
N LEU A 288 -4.96 1.62 15.89
CA LEU A 288 -6.07 1.07 16.63
C LEU A 288 -6.10 1.71 18.03
N PRO A 289 -7.22 2.34 18.45
CA PRO A 289 -7.41 2.69 19.84
C PRO A 289 -7.38 1.43 20.73
N ALA A 290 -6.92 1.54 21.97
CA ALA A 290 -6.75 0.42 22.89
C ALA A 290 -8.04 -0.42 23.14
N ASN A 291 -9.22 0.12 22.83
CA ASN A 291 -10.53 -0.52 22.93
C ASN A 291 -11.31 -0.40 21.62
N SER A 292 -10.62 -0.42 20.48
CA SER A 292 -11.24 -0.17 19.17
C SER A 292 -11.92 -1.41 18.63
N ASP A 293 -13.14 -1.23 18.18
CA ASP A 293 -13.83 -2.18 17.31
C ASP A 293 -13.46 -1.97 15.81
N ILE A 294 -12.47 -1.10 15.51
CA ILE A 294 -11.99 -0.91 14.14
C ILE A 294 -11.15 -2.11 13.75
N PRO A 295 -11.58 -2.93 12.80
CA PRO A 295 -10.78 -4.06 12.35
C PRO A 295 -9.64 -3.60 11.44
N VAL A 296 -8.47 -4.25 11.56
CA VAL A 296 -7.48 -4.27 10.49
C VAL A 296 -7.68 -5.55 9.71
N ASN A 297 -7.89 -5.42 8.40
CA ASN A 297 -7.95 -6.54 7.49
C ASN A 297 -6.60 -6.63 6.77
N HIS A 298 -5.75 -7.58 7.17
CA HIS A 298 -4.48 -7.88 6.52
C HIS A 298 -4.72 -8.77 5.30
N ILE A 299 -5.16 -8.18 4.20
CA ILE A 299 -5.61 -8.90 3.01
C ILE A 299 -4.50 -9.72 2.34
N HIS A 300 -3.25 -9.30 2.47
CA HIS A 300 -2.07 -10.02 1.97
C HIS A 300 -1.37 -10.88 3.03
N GLY A 301 -2.02 -11.08 4.18
CA GLY A 301 -1.45 -11.85 5.27
C GLY A 301 -0.55 -11.01 6.19
N GLU A 302 0.01 -11.67 7.19
CA GLU A 302 0.80 -11.06 8.26
C GLU A 302 2.09 -11.84 8.50
N LEU A 303 3.14 -11.13 8.91
CA LEU A 303 4.36 -11.77 9.39
C LEU A 303 4.07 -12.58 10.67
N ASP A 304 4.65 -13.77 10.77
CA ASP A 304 4.55 -14.66 11.94
C ASP A 304 3.11 -15.11 12.29
N ASN A 305 2.21 -15.13 11.31
CA ASN A 305 0.84 -15.61 11.51
C ASN A 305 0.52 -16.77 10.55
N GLU A 306 0.54 -18.00 11.07
CA GLU A 306 0.23 -19.21 10.28
C GLU A 306 -1.24 -19.28 9.84
N GLN A 307 -2.15 -18.61 10.55
CA GLN A 307 -3.58 -18.57 10.22
C GLN A 307 -3.90 -17.51 9.17
N ASN A 308 -2.99 -16.56 8.96
CA ASN A 308 -3.07 -15.54 7.92
C ASN A 308 -1.71 -15.43 7.19
N PRO A 309 -1.32 -16.46 6.43
CA PRO A 309 -0.01 -16.54 5.80
C PRO A 309 0.19 -15.44 4.75
N VAL A 310 1.45 -15.04 4.57
CA VAL A 310 1.83 -14.03 3.56
C VAL A 310 1.47 -14.50 2.16
N ILE A 311 0.64 -13.71 1.48
CA ILE A 311 0.26 -13.88 0.08
C ILE A 311 1.17 -13.00 -0.77
N PHE A 312 2.02 -13.63 -1.58
CA PHE A 312 2.97 -12.96 -2.47
C PHE A 312 2.81 -13.51 -3.88
N GLY A 313 2.51 -12.65 -4.84
CA GLY A 313 2.21 -13.08 -6.20
C GLY A 313 1.51 -11.99 -7.02
N TYR A 314 0.72 -12.36 -8.02
CA TYR A 314 0.07 -11.44 -8.93
C TYR A 314 -1.44 -11.69 -9.01
N GLY A 315 -2.24 -10.62 -9.09
CA GLY A 315 -3.71 -10.71 -9.00
C GLY A 315 -4.45 -9.89 -10.04
N ASP A 316 -4.17 -10.09 -11.33
CA ASP A 316 -4.89 -9.45 -12.43
C ASP A 316 -5.63 -10.48 -13.29
N GLU A 317 -6.86 -10.83 -12.90
CA GLU A 317 -7.77 -11.69 -13.68
C GLU A 317 -8.38 -10.96 -14.89
N LEU A 318 -8.21 -9.66 -14.99
CA LEU A 318 -8.69 -8.85 -16.11
C LEU A 318 -7.68 -8.83 -17.27
N ASP A 319 -6.45 -9.30 -17.06
CA ASP A 319 -5.45 -9.49 -18.11
C ASP A 319 -5.90 -10.59 -19.10
N GLU A 320 -5.81 -10.32 -20.39
CA GLU A 320 -6.18 -11.30 -21.43
C GLU A 320 -5.30 -12.55 -21.40
N ASP A 321 -4.01 -12.41 -21.06
CA ASP A 321 -3.09 -13.52 -20.90
C ASP A 321 -3.51 -14.45 -19.74
N TYR A 322 -4.10 -13.90 -18.66
CA TYR A 322 -4.60 -14.69 -17.54
C TYR A 322 -5.67 -15.70 -18.00
N LYS A 323 -6.63 -15.26 -18.82
CA LYS A 323 -7.68 -16.15 -19.35
C LYS A 323 -7.09 -17.30 -20.17
N THR A 324 -6.05 -17.01 -20.95
CA THR A 324 -5.38 -18.02 -21.77
C THR A 324 -4.60 -19.01 -20.88
N ILE A 325 -3.86 -18.48 -19.89
CA ILE A 325 -3.10 -19.30 -18.93
C ILE A 325 -4.02 -20.20 -18.11
N SER A 326 -5.13 -19.67 -17.59
CA SER A 326 -6.08 -20.45 -16.78
C SER A 326 -6.73 -21.61 -17.56
N ASN A 327 -6.85 -21.47 -18.88
CA ASN A 327 -7.39 -22.52 -19.75
C ASN A 327 -6.38 -23.63 -20.10
N LEU A 328 -5.11 -23.53 -19.70
CA LEU A 328 -4.10 -24.57 -19.94
C LEU A 328 -4.36 -25.84 -19.15
N ASN A 329 -5.19 -25.79 -18.10
CA ASN A 329 -5.40 -26.88 -17.16
C ASN A 329 -4.08 -27.34 -16.48
N ASP A 330 -3.17 -26.39 -16.24
CA ASP A 330 -1.89 -26.58 -15.56
C ASP A 330 -1.82 -25.64 -14.34
N ASN A 331 -1.98 -26.24 -13.16
CA ASN A 331 -2.04 -25.49 -11.90
C ASN A 331 -0.73 -24.79 -11.52
N SER A 332 0.41 -25.19 -12.11
CA SER A 332 1.69 -24.55 -11.84
C SER A 332 1.71 -23.07 -12.25
N TYR A 333 0.94 -22.69 -13.26
CA TYR A 333 0.76 -21.29 -13.66
C TYR A 333 -0.15 -20.48 -12.73
N LEU A 334 -0.96 -21.16 -11.90
CA LEU A 334 -1.93 -20.51 -10.99
C LEU A 334 -1.48 -20.50 -9.54
N THR A 335 -0.32 -21.08 -9.21
CA THR A 335 0.19 -21.28 -7.85
C THR A 335 0.24 -19.97 -7.04
N ASN A 336 0.72 -18.88 -7.65
CA ASN A 336 0.93 -17.60 -7.00
C ASN A 336 -0.02 -16.51 -7.52
N ILE A 337 -1.25 -16.89 -7.86
CA ILE A 337 -2.32 -15.93 -8.21
C ILE A 337 -3.03 -15.49 -6.92
N LYS A 338 -2.91 -14.20 -6.58
CA LYS A 338 -3.43 -13.63 -5.33
C LYS A 338 -4.93 -13.83 -5.14
N SER A 339 -5.73 -13.64 -6.19
CA SER A 339 -7.19 -13.79 -6.12
C SER A 339 -7.64 -15.20 -5.71
N ILE A 340 -6.89 -16.22 -6.09
CA ILE A 340 -7.10 -17.61 -5.64
C ILE A 340 -6.69 -17.74 -4.17
N ARG A 341 -5.54 -17.19 -3.81
CA ARG A 341 -4.99 -17.27 -2.44
C ARG A 341 -5.82 -16.52 -1.41
N TYR A 342 -6.60 -15.50 -1.79
CA TYR A 342 -7.56 -14.83 -0.89
C TYR A 342 -8.62 -15.77 -0.29
N LEU A 343 -8.80 -16.96 -0.87
CA LEU A 343 -9.73 -17.97 -0.35
C LEU A 343 -9.13 -18.81 0.79
N GLU A 344 -7.85 -18.66 1.11
CA GLU A 344 -7.19 -19.36 2.23
C GLU A 344 -7.60 -18.81 3.60
N THR A 345 -8.13 -17.57 3.62
CA THR A 345 -8.59 -16.90 4.85
C THR A 345 -9.99 -16.32 4.66
N ASP A 346 -10.58 -15.80 5.73
CA ASP A 346 -11.88 -15.12 5.67
C ASP A 346 -11.77 -13.61 5.33
N ASN A 347 -10.56 -13.08 5.19
CA ASN A 347 -10.29 -11.65 5.01
C ASN A 347 -11.04 -11.05 3.82
N TYR A 348 -11.03 -11.73 2.67
CA TYR A 348 -11.72 -11.25 1.48
C TYR A 348 -13.25 -11.25 1.67
N ARG A 349 -13.80 -12.24 2.34
CA ARG A 349 -15.23 -12.31 2.64
C ARG A 349 -15.67 -11.23 3.61
N GLN A 350 -14.88 -10.95 4.66
CA GLN A 350 -15.12 -9.85 5.59
C GLN A 350 -15.09 -8.50 4.87
N LEU A 351 -14.17 -8.33 3.93
CA LEU A 351 -14.12 -7.15 3.08
C LEU A 351 -15.39 -6.99 2.25
N LEU A 352 -15.86 -8.04 1.59
CA LEU A 352 -17.12 -8.01 0.82
C LEU A 352 -18.32 -7.67 1.71
N GLN A 353 -18.41 -8.24 2.90
CA GLN A 353 -19.45 -7.91 3.88
C GLN A 353 -19.39 -6.43 4.26
N PHE A 354 -18.20 -5.89 4.48
CA PHE A 354 -18.04 -4.47 4.79
C PHE A 354 -18.55 -3.57 3.66
N ILE A 355 -18.16 -3.81 2.41
CA ILE A 355 -18.57 -2.94 1.29
C ILE A 355 -20.04 -3.10 0.91
N ASP A 356 -20.66 -4.25 1.15
CA ASP A 356 -22.07 -4.50 0.81
C ASP A 356 -23.07 -3.82 1.76
N THR A 357 -22.69 -3.53 3.00
CA THR A 357 -23.60 -3.07 4.03
C THR A 357 -23.97 -1.58 3.95
N GLY A 358 -23.39 -0.78 3.06
CA GLY A 358 -23.75 0.63 2.86
C GLY A 358 -22.67 1.45 2.14
N PRO A 359 -22.95 2.73 1.86
CA PRO A 359 -22.02 3.63 1.17
C PRO A 359 -20.69 3.77 1.90
N TYR A 360 -19.59 3.84 1.16
CA TYR A 360 -18.26 4.03 1.73
C TYR A 360 -17.37 4.94 0.89
N GLN A 361 -16.51 5.67 1.59
CA GLN A 361 -15.40 6.42 1.04
C GLN A 361 -14.12 5.60 1.15
N ILE A 362 -13.28 5.64 0.12
CA ILE A 362 -11.94 5.08 0.13
C ILE A 362 -10.91 6.18 0.36
N TYR A 363 -10.03 6.01 1.35
CA TYR A 363 -8.78 6.74 1.47
C TYR A 363 -7.64 5.83 1.02
N ILE A 364 -6.76 6.34 0.15
CA ILE A 364 -5.57 5.61 -0.30
C ILE A 364 -4.37 6.22 0.41
N MET A 365 -3.76 5.47 1.31
CA MET A 365 -2.60 5.88 2.08
C MET A 365 -1.40 4.99 1.74
N GLY A 366 -0.57 5.45 0.81
CA GLY A 366 0.66 4.76 0.43
C GLY A 366 0.48 3.50 -0.42
N HIS A 367 -0.72 3.20 -0.91
CA HIS A 367 -0.93 2.13 -1.87
C HIS A 367 -0.72 2.63 -3.30
N SER A 368 0.10 1.93 -4.07
CA SER A 368 0.45 2.32 -5.44
C SER A 368 -0.69 2.13 -6.45
N CYS A 369 -1.71 1.33 -6.12
CA CYS A 369 -2.80 0.92 -7.00
C CYS A 369 -2.31 0.25 -8.30
N GLY A 370 -1.21 -0.49 -8.22
CA GLY A 370 -0.63 -1.23 -9.33
C GLY A 370 -1.50 -2.42 -9.78
N ASN A 371 -1.15 -2.98 -10.94
CA ASN A 371 -1.91 -4.06 -11.55
C ASN A 371 -1.84 -5.39 -10.77
N SER A 372 -0.85 -5.55 -9.89
CA SER A 372 -0.73 -6.76 -9.05
C SER A 372 -1.94 -7.00 -8.13
N ASP A 373 -2.76 -5.95 -7.91
CA ASP A 373 -3.97 -6.00 -7.06
C ASP A 373 -5.24 -5.62 -7.83
N ARG A 374 -5.17 -5.60 -9.17
CA ARG A 374 -6.20 -5.04 -10.03
C ARG A 374 -7.57 -5.65 -9.82
N THR A 375 -7.68 -6.95 -9.68
CA THR A 375 -8.96 -7.63 -9.45
C THR A 375 -9.65 -7.16 -8.18
N LEU A 376 -8.89 -7.05 -7.08
CA LEU A 376 -9.39 -6.56 -5.79
C LEU A 376 -9.76 -5.07 -5.87
N LEU A 377 -8.88 -4.25 -6.41
CA LEU A 377 -9.09 -2.81 -6.52
C LEU A 377 -10.28 -2.48 -7.44
N ASN A 378 -10.45 -3.20 -8.55
CA ASN A 378 -11.62 -3.04 -9.41
C ASN A 378 -12.94 -3.32 -8.63
N THR A 379 -12.96 -4.41 -7.85
CA THR A 379 -14.10 -4.75 -6.99
C THR A 379 -14.44 -3.62 -6.03
N LEU A 380 -13.44 -2.98 -5.41
CA LEU A 380 -13.65 -1.88 -4.47
C LEU A 380 -14.05 -0.58 -5.16
N PHE A 381 -13.38 -0.23 -6.25
CA PHE A 381 -13.54 1.07 -6.90
C PHE A 381 -14.84 1.18 -7.71
N GLU A 382 -15.28 0.10 -8.34
CA GLU A 382 -16.51 0.08 -9.14
C GLU A 382 -17.74 -0.41 -8.37
N HIS A 383 -17.60 -0.80 -7.10
CA HIS A 383 -18.73 -1.22 -6.29
C HIS A 383 -19.81 -0.13 -6.20
N LYS A 384 -21.09 -0.55 -6.23
CA LYS A 384 -22.24 0.38 -6.18
C LYS A 384 -22.25 1.33 -4.99
N ASN A 385 -21.70 0.88 -3.85
CA ASN A 385 -21.63 1.63 -2.60
C ASN A 385 -20.38 2.51 -2.48
N CYS A 386 -19.44 2.47 -3.43
CA CYS A 386 -18.27 3.35 -3.41
C CYS A 386 -18.68 4.76 -3.84
N VAL A 387 -18.64 5.73 -2.93
CA VAL A 387 -19.07 7.11 -3.17
C VAL A 387 -17.95 8.12 -3.27
N SER A 388 -16.71 7.72 -2.97
CA SER A 388 -15.56 8.63 -3.01
C SER A 388 -14.25 7.86 -2.94
N ILE A 389 -13.23 8.30 -3.67
CA ILE A 389 -11.87 7.77 -3.63
C ILE A 389 -10.91 8.95 -3.50
N LYS A 390 -10.26 9.07 -2.33
CA LYS A 390 -9.36 10.17 -2.00
C LYS A 390 -7.93 9.67 -1.81
N PRO A 391 -7.02 9.95 -2.76
CA PRO A 391 -5.62 9.60 -2.59
C PRO A 391 -4.89 10.64 -1.72
N TYR A 392 -4.04 10.13 -0.81
CA TYR A 392 -3.01 10.88 -0.11
C TYR A 392 -1.70 10.59 -0.79
N TYR A 393 -1.12 11.61 -1.45
CA TYR A 393 0.03 11.46 -2.32
C TYR A 393 1.35 11.72 -1.58
N TYR A 394 2.46 11.30 -2.18
CA TYR A 394 3.81 11.65 -1.73
C TYR A 394 4.27 12.92 -2.44
N GLU A 395 4.86 13.86 -1.70
CA GLU A 395 5.52 15.04 -2.24
C GLU A 395 6.99 15.08 -1.82
N TRP A 396 7.82 15.65 -2.67
CA TRP A 396 9.24 15.84 -2.40
C TRP A 396 9.74 17.15 -3.00
N THR A 397 10.87 17.60 -2.45
CA THR A 397 11.62 18.72 -3.01
C THR A 397 12.83 18.15 -3.73
N ASP A 398 13.07 18.53 -4.97
CA ASP A 398 14.25 18.16 -5.74
C ASP A 398 15.50 18.94 -5.29
N GLU A 399 16.66 18.57 -5.84
CA GLU A 399 17.93 19.20 -5.49
C GLU A 399 18.00 20.70 -5.90
N GLU A 400 17.15 21.13 -6.80
CA GLU A 400 17.05 22.51 -7.29
C GLU A 400 16.01 23.35 -6.52
N GLY A 401 15.31 22.71 -5.53
CA GLY A 401 14.25 23.35 -4.72
C GLY A 401 12.88 23.33 -5.37
N GLY A 402 12.69 22.60 -6.48
CA GLY A 402 11.40 22.40 -7.11
C GLY A 402 10.52 21.42 -6.32
N HIS A 403 9.22 21.73 -6.18
CA HIS A 403 8.24 20.83 -5.56
C HIS A 403 7.65 19.90 -6.60
N SER A 404 7.70 18.60 -6.32
CA SER A 404 7.13 17.53 -7.14
C SER A 404 6.27 16.61 -6.27
N ASP A 405 5.31 15.92 -6.90
CA ASP A 405 4.46 14.94 -6.24
C ASP A 405 4.04 13.81 -7.20
N ASN A 406 3.57 12.71 -6.65
CA ASN A 406 3.14 11.55 -7.42
C ASN A 406 1.61 11.44 -7.58
N TYR A 407 0.84 12.52 -7.35
CA TYR A 407 -0.62 12.45 -7.46
C TYR A 407 -1.08 11.92 -8.83
N ILE A 408 -0.54 12.47 -9.92
CA ILE A 408 -0.91 12.04 -11.28
C ILE A 408 -0.54 10.58 -11.54
N GLU A 409 0.59 10.13 -11.04
CA GLU A 409 1.00 8.72 -11.16
C GLU A 409 -0.01 7.79 -10.45
N ILE A 410 -0.44 8.14 -9.23
CA ILE A 410 -1.47 7.38 -8.50
C ILE A 410 -2.76 7.35 -9.31
N ILE A 411 -3.22 8.49 -9.88
CA ILE A 411 -4.43 8.55 -10.71
C ILE A 411 -4.31 7.68 -11.97
N GLN A 412 -3.15 7.67 -12.62
CA GLN A 412 -2.89 6.80 -13.77
C GLN A 412 -2.98 5.32 -13.38
N ASN A 413 -2.45 4.95 -12.22
CA ASN A 413 -2.56 3.59 -11.70
C ASN A 413 -4.01 3.24 -11.35
N ILE A 414 -4.72 4.12 -10.63
CA ILE A 414 -6.15 3.94 -10.34
C ILE A 414 -6.95 3.74 -11.62
N SER A 415 -6.65 4.52 -12.69
CA SER A 415 -7.39 4.45 -13.94
C SER A 415 -7.34 3.06 -14.60
N ARG A 416 -6.25 2.32 -14.43
CA ARG A 416 -6.10 0.95 -14.95
C ARG A 416 -6.97 -0.07 -14.20
N ASN A 417 -7.45 0.30 -13.00
CA ASN A 417 -8.33 -0.53 -12.18
C ASN A 417 -9.82 -0.28 -12.45
N PHE A 418 -10.17 0.64 -13.36
CA PHE A 418 -11.54 0.92 -13.75
C PHE A 418 -11.84 0.36 -15.14
N ASN A 419 -13.03 -0.22 -15.31
CA ASN A 419 -13.63 -0.50 -16.60
C ASN A 419 -14.41 0.73 -17.09
N SER A 420 -15.04 1.49 -16.18
CA SER A 420 -15.82 2.70 -16.48
C SER A 420 -15.05 3.97 -16.14
N MET A 421 -14.54 4.66 -17.16
CA MET A 421 -13.88 5.97 -17.00
C MET A 421 -14.84 7.07 -16.51
N GLN A 422 -16.14 6.89 -16.70
CA GLN A 422 -17.16 7.80 -16.17
C GLN A 422 -17.24 7.69 -14.65
N LEU A 423 -17.33 6.47 -14.11
CA LEU A 423 -17.32 6.23 -12.66
C LEU A 423 -16.03 6.72 -12.02
N MET A 424 -14.89 6.47 -12.68
CA MET A 424 -13.60 6.96 -12.21
C MET A 424 -13.63 8.49 -11.99
N ARG A 425 -14.04 9.25 -13.01
CA ARG A 425 -14.07 10.72 -12.94
C ARG A 425 -15.06 11.27 -11.92
N ASP A 426 -16.13 10.54 -11.64
CA ASP A 426 -17.14 10.94 -10.65
C ASP A 426 -16.65 10.65 -9.22
N ARG A 427 -15.95 9.53 -9.00
CA ARG A 427 -15.57 9.04 -7.66
C ARG A 427 -14.25 9.57 -7.15
N ILE A 428 -13.30 9.91 -8.05
CA ILE A 428 -11.97 10.37 -7.62
C ILE A 428 -12.02 11.83 -7.20
N VAL A 429 -11.53 12.09 -5.99
CA VAL A 429 -11.41 13.45 -5.44
C VAL A 429 -10.32 14.21 -6.20
N ASN A 430 -10.65 15.43 -6.65
CA ASN A 430 -9.72 16.30 -7.36
C ASN A 430 -8.50 16.67 -6.50
N LYS A 431 -7.35 16.85 -7.13
CA LYS A 431 -6.08 17.22 -6.46
C LYS A 431 -6.24 18.42 -5.52
N LEU A 432 -7.04 19.42 -5.90
CA LEU A 432 -7.32 20.61 -5.10
C LEU A 432 -7.84 20.30 -3.68
N TYR A 433 -8.50 19.16 -3.50
CA TYR A 433 -9.09 18.72 -2.23
C TYR A 433 -8.31 17.55 -1.60
N CYS A 434 -7.24 17.10 -2.25
CA CYS A 434 -6.30 16.13 -1.72
C CYS A 434 -5.13 16.84 -1.03
N ARG A 435 -4.43 16.12 -0.19
CA ARG A 435 -3.22 16.61 0.50
C ARG A 435 -2.17 15.50 0.54
N PRO A 436 -0.90 15.83 0.73
CA PRO A 436 0.12 14.81 0.88
C PRO A 436 -0.10 13.96 2.13
N LEU A 437 0.36 12.70 2.07
CA LEU A 437 0.47 11.84 3.23
C LEU A 437 1.58 12.38 4.13
N PRO A 438 1.31 12.66 5.43
CA PRO A 438 2.34 13.17 6.34
C PRO A 438 3.52 12.21 6.45
N GLN A 439 4.75 12.74 6.42
CA GLN A 439 5.98 11.97 6.42
C GLN A 439 6.75 12.15 7.73
N LYS A 440 7.36 11.07 8.22
CA LYS A 440 8.38 11.11 9.28
C LYS A 440 9.79 11.00 8.66
N PRO A 441 10.83 11.51 9.34
CA PRO A 441 12.20 11.26 8.94
C PRO A 441 12.48 9.76 8.85
N LYS A 442 13.32 9.34 7.87
CA LYS A 442 13.74 7.96 7.77
C LYS A 442 14.45 7.52 9.06
N VAL A 443 14.10 6.34 9.54
CA VAL A 443 14.85 5.70 10.62
C VAL A 443 16.27 5.37 10.13
N ALA A 444 17.25 5.43 11.04
CA ALA A 444 18.62 5.03 10.71
C ALA A 444 18.61 3.57 10.23
N ALA A 445 19.41 3.28 9.20
CA ALA A 445 19.58 1.90 8.75
C ALA A 445 20.06 1.01 9.91
N ILE A 446 19.67 -0.25 9.91
CA ILE A 446 20.24 -1.25 10.81
C ILE A 446 21.71 -1.40 10.37
N GLU A 447 22.64 -0.92 11.20
CA GLU A 447 24.08 -1.06 11.01
C GLU A 447 24.51 -2.50 11.28
#